data_cfd28ec37cca1eebef8b716e8a092a13
#
_entry.id   cfd28ec37cca1eebef8b716e8a092a13
#
_cell.length_a   1.000
_cell.length_b   1.000
_cell.length_c   1.000
_cell.angle_alpha   90.00
_cell.angle_beta   90.00
_cell.angle_gamma   90.00
#
_symmetry.space_group_name_H-M   'P 1'
#
loop_
_entity.id
_entity.type
_entity.pdbx_description
1 polymer ?
#
loop_
_entity_poly.entity_id
_entity_poly.type
_entity_poly.pdbx_seq_one_letter_code
_entity_poly.pdbx_strand_id
1 'polypeptide(L)'
;DFTHHIDRYFRFNSDFNKRDEIAVRKTFSGLAKLLFPDEAMDKDDVRWLLDYAIEGRRRVKEQLKIMAGVEFIDVNLGYMDADNPQDVHVVRVPEQTEDTLIPDGPLLSGHVFGVGRSQGGEVAVYKLENKAVAGECKFKHEGVGFNKPVRDTLDAAFDNFVNLANRVAPGMHIGSKDYLLFYNDLQSKGLSEEVSLAEFVGLCSAACNRPVMPALAIPGILRMSGSMDEIRGLEDIMRVARNAGAKRVMLPLSAIA
;
A
#
# COMPACT_ATOMS: atom_id res chain seq x y z
N ASP A 1 15.97 45.70 -3.30
CA ASP A 1 14.81 45.60 -2.44
C ASP A 1 14.28 44.15 -2.46
N PHE A 2 14.46 43.47 -1.35
CA PHE A 2 14.14 42.03 -1.14
C PHE A 2 12.67 41.69 -1.51
N THR A 3 11.74 42.53 -1.09
CA THR A 3 10.31 42.40 -1.37
C THR A 3 10.03 42.36 -2.85
N HIS A 4 10.73 43.15 -3.63
CA HIS A 4 10.56 43.21 -5.07
C HIS A 4 11.05 41.94 -5.79
N HIS A 5 12.11 41.31 -5.31
CA HIS A 5 12.60 40.03 -5.87
C HIS A 5 11.62 38.87 -5.62
N ILE A 6 11.05 38.78 -4.41
CA ILE A 6 10.04 37.76 -4.09
C ILE A 6 8.78 37.98 -4.92
N ASP A 7 8.26 39.21 -4.97
CA ASP A 7 7.06 39.54 -5.75
C ASP A 7 7.24 39.23 -7.24
N ARG A 8 8.42 39.49 -7.77
CA ARG A 8 8.76 39.19 -9.17
C ARG A 8 8.82 37.67 -9.39
N TYR A 9 9.44 36.93 -8.49
CA TYR A 9 9.51 35.45 -8.59
C TYR A 9 8.13 34.82 -8.62
N PHE A 10 7.25 35.20 -7.69
CA PHE A 10 5.90 34.64 -7.61
C PHE A 10 4.95 35.09 -8.71
N ARG A 11 5.16 36.26 -9.33
CA ARG A 11 4.38 36.69 -10.50
C ARG A 11 4.59 35.82 -11.73
N PHE A 12 5.78 35.27 -11.89
CA PHE A 12 6.16 34.52 -13.09
C PHE A 12 6.13 32.98 -12.88
N ASN A 13 5.88 32.50 -11.67
CA ASN A 13 5.79 31.09 -11.37
C ASN A 13 4.34 30.70 -11.03
N SER A 14 3.63 30.19 -12.02
CA SER A 14 2.23 29.71 -11.87
C SER A 14 2.10 28.50 -10.95
N ASP A 15 3.20 27.81 -10.61
CA ASP A 15 3.21 26.63 -9.75
C ASP A 15 3.02 26.95 -8.26
N PHE A 16 3.11 28.23 -7.87
CA PHE A 16 2.96 28.68 -6.50
C PHE A 16 1.72 29.55 -6.34
N ASN A 17 0.91 29.22 -5.36
CA ASN A 17 -0.24 30.02 -4.97
C ASN A 17 0.11 31.01 -3.82
N LYS A 18 -0.85 31.84 -3.44
CA LYS A 18 -0.64 32.85 -2.40
C LYS A 18 -0.26 32.26 -1.02
N ARG A 19 -0.71 31.03 -0.71
CA ARG A 19 -0.31 30.33 0.54
C ARG A 19 1.14 29.87 0.47
N ASP A 20 1.60 29.44 -0.69
CA ASP A 20 2.98 29.04 -0.91
C ASP A 20 3.92 30.26 -0.77
N GLU A 21 3.53 31.40 -1.32
CA GLU A 21 4.26 32.67 -1.16
C GLU A 21 4.42 33.05 0.31
N ILE A 22 3.34 33.00 1.10
CA ILE A 22 3.36 33.30 2.53
C ILE A 22 4.31 32.34 3.27
N ALA A 23 4.27 31.05 2.93
CA ALA A 23 5.13 30.06 3.55
C ALA A 23 6.61 30.32 3.24
N VAL A 24 6.96 30.62 2.00
CA VAL A 24 8.32 30.97 1.59
C VAL A 24 8.81 32.23 2.31
N ARG A 25 8.00 33.29 2.36
CA ARG A 25 8.33 34.51 3.10
C ARG A 25 8.60 34.26 4.57
N LYS A 26 7.78 33.43 5.21
CA LYS A 26 7.93 33.07 6.62
C LYS A 26 9.22 32.27 6.86
N THR A 27 9.51 31.28 6.02
CA THR A 27 10.73 30.47 6.08
C THR A 27 11.97 31.33 5.87
N PHE A 28 11.97 32.18 4.83
CA PHE A 28 13.06 33.12 4.58
C PHE A 28 13.31 34.03 5.77
N SER A 29 12.27 34.68 6.30
CA SER A 29 12.41 35.60 7.45
C SER A 29 12.89 34.89 8.71
N GLY A 30 12.48 33.63 8.92
CA GLY A 30 12.95 32.82 10.05
C GLY A 30 14.44 32.46 9.93
N LEU A 31 14.86 32.03 8.75
CA LEU A 31 16.27 31.69 8.47
C LEU A 31 17.17 32.93 8.50
N ALA A 32 16.73 34.04 7.94
CA ALA A 32 17.48 35.30 7.98
C ALA A 32 17.78 35.75 9.42
N LYS A 33 16.76 35.71 10.29
CA LYS A 33 16.94 36.05 11.72
C LYS A 33 17.84 35.07 12.47
N LEU A 34 17.85 33.80 12.05
CA LEU A 34 18.65 32.78 12.71
C LEU A 34 20.12 32.82 12.29
N LEU A 35 20.39 33.03 11.02
CA LEU A 35 21.73 32.96 10.44
C LEU A 35 22.45 34.32 10.45
N PHE A 36 21.72 35.43 10.38
CA PHE A 36 22.23 36.78 10.33
C PHE A 36 21.53 37.68 11.36
N PRO A 37 21.67 37.37 12.68
CA PRO A 37 20.92 38.07 13.72
C PRO A 37 21.28 39.57 13.84
N ASP A 38 22.53 39.93 13.57
CA ASP A 38 23.07 41.30 13.74
C ASP A 38 23.82 41.79 12.51
N GLU A 39 23.81 41.06 11.41
CA GLU A 39 24.56 41.41 10.20
C GLU A 39 23.63 41.81 9.04
N ALA A 40 24.08 42.75 8.24
CA ALA A 40 23.38 43.08 7.00
C ALA A 40 23.71 42.01 5.94
N MET A 41 22.68 41.30 5.47
CA MET A 41 22.80 40.33 4.37
C MET A 41 23.21 41.04 3.07
N ASP A 42 24.16 40.46 2.37
CA ASP A 42 24.49 40.89 1.02
C ASP A 42 23.50 40.31 -0.01
N LYS A 43 23.71 40.61 -1.32
CA LYS A 43 22.80 40.14 -2.37
C LYS A 43 22.87 38.65 -2.60
N ASP A 44 24.01 38.04 -2.36
CA ASP A 44 24.21 36.59 -2.57
C ASP A 44 23.61 35.83 -1.42
N ASP A 45 23.71 36.29 -0.17
CA ASP A 45 23.02 35.75 0.98
C ASP A 45 21.50 35.75 0.80
N VAL A 46 20.94 36.86 0.35
CA VAL A 46 19.50 37.01 0.08
C VAL A 46 19.06 36.00 -0.99
N ARG A 47 19.85 35.86 -2.06
CA ARG A 47 19.55 34.95 -3.16
C ARG A 47 19.60 33.50 -2.71
N TRP A 48 20.66 33.14 -2.01
CA TRP A 48 20.83 31.76 -1.47
C TRP A 48 19.69 31.38 -0.51
N LEU A 49 19.35 32.24 0.44
CA LEU A 49 18.26 32.00 1.38
C LEU A 49 16.91 31.90 0.70
N LEU A 50 16.68 32.70 -0.33
CA LEU A 50 15.44 32.66 -1.09
C LEU A 50 15.34 31.37 -1.88
N ASP A 51 16.40 30.96 -2.57
CA ASP A 51 16.43 29.71 -3.33
C ASP A 51 16.22 28.50 -2.38
N TYR A 52 16.81 28.52 -1.20
CA TYR A 52 16.62 27.49 -0.20
C TYR A 52 15.17 27.43 0.31
N ALA A 53 14.55 28.55 0.61
CA ALA A 53 13.16 28.62 1.06
C ALA A 53 12.17 28.18 -0.03
N ILE A 54 12.44 28.52 -1.29
CA ILE A 54 11.63 28.12 -2.46
C ILE A 54 11.75 26.59 -2.67
N GLU A 55 12.97 26.07 -2.67
CA GLU A 55 13.20 24.64 -2.85
C GLU A 55 12.58 23.82 -1.72
N GLY A 56 12.69 24.28 -0.47
CA GLY A 56 12.02 23.67 0.66
C GLY A 56 10.50 23.60 0.46
N ARG A 57 9.88 24.70 -0.04
CA ARG A 57 8.44 24.71 -0.33
C ARG A 57 8.08 23.80 -1.51
N ARG A 58 8.91 23.72 -2.54
CA ARG A 58 8.72 22.80 -3.67
C ARG A 58 8.69 21.35 -3.21
N ARG A 59 9.64 20.93 -2.36
CA ARG A 59 9.67 19.57 -1.79
C ARG A 59 8.43 19.27 -0.95
N VAL A 60 8.00 20.20 -0.11
CA VAL A 60 6.75 20.06 0.64
C VAL A 60 5.56 19.91 -0.31
N LYS A 61 5.53 20.67 -1.40
CA LYS A 61 4.46 20.60 -2.41
C LYS A 61 4.45 19.30 -3.18
N GLU A 62 5.62 18.75 -3.51
CA GLU A 62 5.74 17.42 -4.12
C GLU A 62 5.28 16.33 -3.16
N GLN A 63 5.67 16.40 -1.90
CA GLN A 63 5.17 15.48 -0.88
C GLN A 63 3.67 15.62 -0.67
N LEU A 64 3.14 16.84 -0.64
CA LEU A 64 1.71 17.08 -0.61
C LEU A 64 0.99 16.59 -1.87
N LYS A 65 1.63 16.60 -3.06
CA LYS A 65 1.08 15.98 -4.27
C LYS A 65 1.07 14.46 -4.18
N ILE A 66 2.10 13.87 -3.60
CA ILE A 66 2.16 12.43 -3.31
C ILE A 66 1.07 12.06 -2.29
N MET A 67 0.89 12.88 -1.26
CA MET A 67 -0.20 12.75 -0.29
C MET A 67 -1.57 13.17 -0.84
N ALA A 68 -1.64 13.99 -1.88
CA ALA A 68 -2.89 14.44 -2.54
C ALA A 68 -3.44 13.45 -3.57
N GLY A 69 -2.78 12.28 -3.74
CA GLY A 69 -3.45 11.07 -4.20
C GLY A 69 -4.45 10.53 -3.17
N VAL A 70 -4.46 11.10 -1.95
CA VAL A 70 -5.45 10.86 -0.91
C VAL A 70 -6.72 11.65 -1.25
N GLU A 71 -7.80 10.95 -1.56
CA GLU A 71 -9.13 11.56 -1.66
C GLU A 71 -9.50 12.13 -0.29
N PHE A 72 -10.08 13.31 -0.26
CA PHE A 72 -10.55 13.94 0.98
C PHE A 72 -12.06 13.80 1.04
N ILE A 73 -12.56 13.34 2.17
CA ILE A 73 -13.98 13.35 2.48
C ILE A 73 -14.30 14.52 3.40
N ASP A 74 -15.42 15.16 3.13
CA ASP A 74 -15.94 16.21 3.99
C ASP A 74 -16.79 15.54 5.10
N VAL A 75 -16.26 15.53 6.32
CA VAL A 75 -16.96 14.98 7.49
C VAL A 75 -17.70 16.09 8.21
N ASN A 76 -19.03 15.97 8.26
CA ASN A 76 -19.86 16.84 9.06
C ASN A 76 -19.75 16.42 10.53
N LEU A 77 -19.18 17.29 11.36
CA LEU A 77 -18.99 17.01 12.79
C LEU A 77 -20.26 17.17 13.64
N GLY A 78 -21.39 17.53 13.01
CA GLY A 78 -22.66 17.67 13.70
C GLY A 78 -22.75 18.85 14.69
N TYR A 79 -21.74 19.72 14.71
CA TYR A 79 -21.78 20.95 15.48
C TYR A 79 -22.53 22.01 14.68
N MET A 80 -23.65 22.44 15.20
CA MET A 80 -24.28 23.70 14.78
C MET A 80 -23.70 24.80 15.66
N ASP A 81 -23.21 25.86 15.03
CA ASP A 81 -22.87 27.06 15.78
C ASP A 81 -24.15 27.58 16.42
N ALA A 82 -24.13 27.83 17.75
CA ALA A 82 -25.31 28.32 18.49
C ALA A 82 -25.79 29.69 17.97
N ASP A 83 -24.86 30.45 17.37
CA ASP A 83 -25.17 31.80 16.83
C ASP A 83 -25.57 31.75 15.34
N ASN A 84 -25.29 30.67 14.62
CA ASN A 84 -25.65 30.49 13.22
C ASN A 84 -25.99 29.03 12.89
N PRO A 85 -27.28 28.61 13.03
CA PRO A 85 -27.68 27.21 12.81
C PRO A 85 -27.47 26.65 11.40
N GLN A 86 -27.12 27.52 10.44
CA GLN A 86 -26.82 27.12 9.06
C GLN A 86 -25.31 26.85 8.81
N ASP A 87 -24.45 27.20 9.77
CA ASP A 87 -23.01 26.96 9.67
C ASP A 87 -22.70 25.58 10.25
N VAL A 88 -22.64 24.63 9.35
CA VAL A 88 -22.25 23.25 9.68
C VAL A 88 -20.74 23.16 9.62
N HIS A 89 -20.09 22.84 10.74
CA HIS A 89 -18.66 22.61 10.76
C HIS A 89 -18.32 21.34 9.96
N VAL A 90 -17.89 21.55 8.72
CA VAL A 90 -17.36 20.51 7.84
C VAL A 90 -15.85 20.49 7.96
N VAL A 91 -15.29 19.41 8.47
CA VAL A 91 -13.84 19.19 8.49
C VAL A 91 -13.48 18.30 7.31
N ARG A 92 -12.59 18.80 6.47
CA ARG A 92 -12.02 18.03 5.38
C ARG A 92 -10.94 17.11 5.92
N VAL A 93 -11.28 15.83 6.02
CA VAL A 93 -10.36 14.79 6.49
C VAL A 93 -9.80 14.07 5.26
N PRO A 94 -8.48 13.82 5.19
CA PRO A 94 -7.99 12.91 4.18
C PRO A 94 -8.75 11.60 4.34
N GLU A 95 -9.41 11.17 3.28
CA GLU A 95 -9.87 9.79 3.22
C GLU A 95 -8.63 8.96 3.52
N GLN A 96 -8.66 8.15 4.58
CA GLN A 96 -7.57 7.23 4.86
C GLN A 96 -7.53 6.25 3.68
N THR A 97 -6.87 6.66 2.61
CA THR A 97 -6.32 5.71 1.67
C THR A 97 -5.33 4.94 2.50
N GLU A 98 -5.73 3.72 2.82
CA GLU A 98 -4.86 2.74 3.43
C GLU A 98 -3.51 2.87 2.74
N ASP A 99 -2.44 3.03 3.51
CA ASP A 99 -1.08 3.03 2.99
C ASP A 99 -0.98 1.96 1.92
N THR A 100 -0.33 2.22 0.81
CA THR A 100 -0.20 1.27 -0.29
C THR A 100 0.33 -0.05 0.25
N LEU A 101 -0.60 -0.92 0.66
CA LEU A 101 -0.30 -2.20 1.32
C LEU A 101 0.37 -3.15 0.33
N ILE A 102 0.02 -3.00 -0.96
CA ILE A 102 0.57 -3.79 -2.06
C ILE A 102 1.56 -2.91 -2.84
N PRO A 103 2.87 -3.11 -2.64
CA PRO A 103 3.89 -2.24 -3.24
C PRO A 103 4.00 -2.44 -4.75
N ASP A 104 4.32 -1.36 -5.46
CA ASP A 104 4.58 -1.36 -6.91
C ASP A 104 6.05 -1.71 -7.25
N GLY A 105 6.86 -1.98 -6.24
CA GLY A 105 8.26 -2.39 -6.39
C GLY A 105 8.46 -3.90 -6.47
N PRO A 106 9.68 -4.36 -6.78
CA PRO A 106 10.02 -5.76 -6.82
C PRO A 106 9.84 -6.41 -5.45
N LEU A 107 9.19 -7.56 -5.43
CA LEU A 107 8.99 -8.38 -4.23
C LEU A 107 10.14 -9.39 -4.05
N LEU A 108 10.29 -9.90 -2.85
CA LEU A 108 11.11 -11.09 -2.60
C LEU A 108 10.38 -12.33 -3.11
N SER A 109 11.13 -13.36 -3.50
CA SER A 109 10.54 -14.65 -3.87
C SER A 109 9.77 -15.24 -2.70
N GLY A 110 8.58 -15.79 -2.97
CA GLY A 110 7.67 -16.30 -1.97
C GLY A 110 6.74 -15.28 -1.34
N HIS A 111 6.93 -13.98 -1.58
CA HIS A 111 6.05 -12.94 -1.07
C HIS A 111 4.91 -12.67 -2.05
N VAL A 112 3.69 -12.78 -1.57
CA VAL A 112 2.47 -12.54 -2.36
C VAL A 112 1.41 -11.81 -1.53
N PHE A 113 0.48 -11.17 -2.21
CA PHE A 113 -0.66 -10.50 -1.58
C PHE A 113 -1.97 -11.18 -1.96
N GLY A 114 -2.65 -11.71 -0.95
CA GLY A 114 -4.02 -12.21 -1.08
C GLY A 114 -5.02 -11.10 -0.75
N VAL A 115 -6.18 -11.15 -1.38
CA VAL A 115 -7.34 -10.33 -1.01
C VAL A 115 -8.52 -11.25 -0.84
N GLY A 116 -9.20 -11.14 0.29
CA GLY A 116 -10.31 -12.03 0.58
C GLY A 116 -11.18 -11.52 1.72
N ARG A 117 -12.34 -12.14 1.86
CA ARG A 117 -13.28 -11.82 2.92
C ARG A 117 -12.87 -12.52 4.21
N SER A 118 -12.70 -11.74 5.26
CA SER A 118 -12.44 -12.26 6.60
C SER A 118 -13.65 -13.02 7.15
N GLN A 119 -13.45 -13.79 8.21
CA GLN A 119 -14.55 -14.44 8.93
C GLN A 119 -15.55 -13.44 9.53
N GLY A 120 -15.13 -12.19 9.75
CA GLY A 120 -16.00 -11.08 10.15
C GLY A 120 -16.84 -10.51 9.00
N GLY A 121 -16.65 -10.96 7.75
CA GLY A 121 -17.39 -10.53 6.58
C GLY A 121 -16.78 -9.33 5.84
N GLU A 122 -15.71 -8.73 6.36
CA GLU A 122 -15.01 -7.62 5.71
C GLU A 122 -13.95 -8.13 4.74
N VAL A 123 -13.81 -7.43 3.61
CA VAL A 123 -12.72 -7.72 2.66
C VAL A 123 -11.44 -7.04 3.12
N ALA A 124 -10.35 -7.79 3.14
CA ALA A 124 -9.05 -7.33 3.61
C ALA A 124 -7.89 -7.83 2.74
N VAL A 125 -6.73 -7.21 2.95
CA VAL A 125 -5.47 -7.56 2.27
C VAL A 125 -4.57 -8.31 3.24
N TYR A 126 -4.02 -9.40 2.73
CA TYR A 126 -3.16 -10.31 3.46
C TYR A 126 -1.81 -10.43 2.77
N LYS A 127 -0.73 -10.37 3.52
CA LYS A 127 0.60 -10.67 3.01
C LYS A 127 0.99 -12.09 3.42
N LEU A 128 1.32 -12.90 2.45
CA LEU A 128 1.79 -14.27 2.64
C LEU A 128 3.28 -14.31 2.28
N GLU A 129 4.11 -14.68 3.23
CA GLU A 129 5.55 -14.75 3.07
C GLU A 129 5.99 -16.20 3.15
N ASN A 130 6.27 -16.79 2.01
CA ASN A 130 6.72 -18.16 1.88
C ASN A 130 8.24 -18.26 1.79
N LYS A 131 8.83 -19.18 2.50
CA LYS A 131 10.25 -19.47 2.46
C LYS A 131 10.48 -20.97 2.27
N ALA A 132 11.29 -21.31 1.27
CA ALA A 132 11.75 -22.68 1.06
C ALA A 132 13.15 -22.84 1.67
N VAL A 133 13.32 -23.81 2.54
CA VAL A 133 14.59 -24.17 3.21
C VAL A 133 14.90 -25.64 2.96
N ALA A 134 16.16 -26.07 3.13
CA ALA A 134 16.50 -27.47 3.01
C ALA A 134 15.69 -28.32 4.03
N GLY A 135 15.11 -29.43 3.58
CA GLY A 135 14.21 -30.24 4.42
C GLY A 135 13.65 -31.47 3.73
N GLU A 136 12.49 -31.93 4.19
CA GLU A 136 11.83 -33.20 3.83
C GLU A 136 10.42 -33.01 3.27
N CYS A 137 10.14 -31.86 2.62
CA CYS A 137 8.81 -31.49 2.09
C CYS A 137 7.74 -31.30 3.17
N LYS A 138 8.12 -30.72 4.30
CA LYS A 138 7.18 -30.37 5.37
C LYS A 138 6.68 -28.95 5.19
N PHE A 139 5.41 -28.72 5.55
CA PHE A 139 4.80 -27.40 5.57
C PHE A 139 4.54 -26.95 7.01
N LYS A 140 4.91 -25.70 7.29
CA LYS A 140 4.64 -25.04 8.57
C LYS A 140 4.11 -23.65 8.30
N HIS A 141 3.07 -23.28 9.03
CA HIS A 141 2.47 -21.94 8.92
C HIS A 141 2.41 -21.27 10.30
N GLU A 142 2.71 -19.99 10.32
CA GLU A 142 2.63 -19.09 11.47
C GLU A 142 1.63 -17.94 11.14
N GLY A 143 1.09 -17.30 12.17
CA GLY A 143 0.15 -16.19 12.02
C GLY A 143 -1.32 -16.59 11.94
N VAL A 144 -1.65 -17.87 11.77
CA VAL A 144 -3.05 -18.37 11.67
C VAL A 144 -3.60 -18.92 12.99
N GLY A 145 -2.79 -19.06 14.02
CA GLY A 145 -3.19 -19.55 15.32
C GLY A 145 -3.90 -20.92 15.27
N PHE A 146 -5.02 -21.03 16.00
CA PHE A 146 -5.85 -22.24 16.05
C PHE A 146 -7.03 -22.23 15.07
N ASN A 147 -7.04 -21.31 14.09
CA ASN A 147 -8.12 -21.20 13.12
C ASN A 147 -8.10 -22.38 12.14
N LYS A 148 -8.90 -23.41 12.46
CA LYS A 148 -8.92 -24.64 11.67
C LYS A 148 -9.35 -24.43 10.22
N PRO A 149 -10.45 -23.71 9.89
CA PRO A 149 -10.85 -23.51 8.50
C PRO A 149 -9.75 -22.90 7.62
N VAL A 150 -9.07 -21.87 8.11
CA VAL A 150 -7.97 -21.23 7.38
C VAL A 150 -6.78 -22.19 7.24
N ARG A 151 -6.43 -22.92 8.28
CA ARG A 151 -5.37 -23.93 8.22
C ARG A 151 -5.65 -25.01 7.18
N ASP A 152 -6.88 -25.56 7.19
CA ASP A 152 -7.31 -26.60 6.24
C ASP A 152 -7.19 -26.11 4.78
N THR A 153 -7.49 -24.81 4.51
CA THR A 153 -7.35 -24.24 3.14
C THR A 153 -5.89 -24.00 2.76
N LEU A 154 -5.02 -23.63 3.70
CA LEU A 154 -3.58 -23.49 3.45
C LEU A 154 -2.92 -24.84 3.23
N ASP A 155 -3.29 -25.86 4.02
CA ASP A 155 -2.82 -27.23 3.84
C ASP A 155 -3.27 -27.78 2.46
N ALA A 156 -4.52 -27.51 2.05
CA ALA A 156 -5.00 -27.85 0.71
C ALA A 156 -4.22 -27.15 -0.41
N ALA A 157 -3.81 -25.90 -0.22
CA ALA A 157 -2.96 -25.19 -1.16
C ALA A 157 -1.58 -25.85 -1.27
N PHE A 158 -0.99 -26.25 -0.15
CA PHE A 158 0.27 -26.98 -0.12
C PHE A 158 0.17 -28.35 -0.78
N ASP A 159 -0.87 -29.13 -0.52
CA ASP A 159 -1.10 -30.44 -1.16
C ASP A 159 -1.22 -30.28 -2.69
N ASN A 160 -1.97 -29.27 -3.14
CA ASN A 160 -2.04 -28.95 -4.59
C ASN A 160 -0.67 -28.57 -5.16
N PHE A 161 0.10 -27.78 -4.42
CA PHE A 161 1.45 -27.42 -4.81
C PHE A 161 2.33 -28.66 -4.99
N VAL A 162 2.33 -29.58 -4.04
CA VAL A 162 3.09 -30.84 -4.12
C VAL A 162 2.67 -31.67 -5.33
N ASN A 163 1.37 -31.79 -5.57
CA ASN A 163 0.81 -32.59 -6.65
C ASN A 163 1.03 -31.97 -8.04
N LEU A 164 1.04 -30.65 -8.15
CA LEU A 164 1.09 -29.93 -9.41
C LEU A 164 2.48 -29.35 -9.74
N ALA A 165 3.44 -29.42 -8.81
CA ALA A 165 4.75 -28.77 -8.96
C ALA A 165 5.46 -29.14 -10.28
N ASN A 166 5.47 -30.41 -10.67
CA ASN A 166 6.09 -30.86 -11.91
C ASN A 166 5.38 -30.36 -13.17
N ARG A 167 4.08 -30.00 -13.07
CA ARG A 167 3.30 -29.40 -14.15
C ARG A 167 3.54 -27.90 -14.25
N VAL A 168 3.72 -27.24 -13.11
CA VAL A 168 3.99 -25.80 -13.02
C VAL A 168 5.40 -25.48 -13.48
N ALA A 169 6.39 -26.23 -13.02
CA ALA A 169 7.78 -26.08 -13.42
C ALA A 169 8.49 -27.45 -13.47
N PRO A 170 8.65 -28.05 -14.65
CA PRO A 170 9.42 -29.28 -14.80
C PRO A 170 10.84 -29.12 -14.24
N GLY A 171 11.25 -30.09 -13.38
CA GLY A 171 12.57 -30.05 -12.72
C GLY A 171 12.62 -29.29 -11.40
N MET A 172 11.49 -28.85 -10.87
CA MET A 172 11.41 -28.28 -9.52
C MET A 172 11.55 -29.41 -8.48
N HIS A 173 12.67 -29.37 -7.73
CA HIS A 173 12.93 -30.35 -6.66
C HIS A 173 12.28 -29.90 -5.35
N ILE A 174 11.00 -30.18 -5.19
CA ILE A 174 10.22 -29.78 -3.99
C ILE A 174 10.48 -30.70 -2.80
N GLY A 175 10.75 -31.99 -3.02
CA GLY A 175 10.88 -33.00 -1.98
C GLY A 175 12.07 -32.82 -1.03
N SER A 176 13.06 -32.00 -1.40
CA SER A 176 14.25 -31.72 -0.60
C SER A 176 14.18 -30.37 0.14
N LYS A 177 13.01 -29.78 0.21
CA LYS A 177 12.78 -28.47 0.86
C LYS A 177 11.58 -28.54 1.80
N ASP A 178 11.71 -27.90 2.95
CA ASP A 178 10.58 -27.56 3.81
C ASP A 178 10.08 -26.16 3.45
N TYR A 179 8.79 -25.92 3.64
CA TYR A 179 8.10 -24.69 3.30
C TYR A 179 7.55 -24.04 4.57
N LEU A 180 7.90 -22.80 4.78
CA LEU A 180 7.49 -21.99 5.93
C LEU A 180 6.64 -20.86 5.44
N LEU A 181 5.41 -20.73 5.92
CA LEU A 181 4.52 -19.61 5.67
C LEU A 181 4.42 -18.73 6.90
N PHE A 182 4.58 -17.43 6.70
CA PHE A 182 4.13 -16.40 7.63
C PHE A 182 2.91 -15.68 7.05
N TYR A 183 1.77 -15.88 7.71
CA TYR A 183 0.48 -15.26 7.32
C TYR A 183 0.31 -13.95 8.08
N ASN A 184 0.22 -12.83 7.38
CA ASN A 184 0.07 -11.51 7.97
C ASN A 184 -1.22 -10.82 7.50
N ASP A 185 -2.12 -10.55 8.44
CA ASP A 185 -3.30 -9.70 8.24
C ASP A 185 -2.87 -8.23 8.36
N LEU A 186 -2.75 -7.55 7.24
CA LEU A 186 -2.22 -6.18 7.20
C LEU A 186 -3.17 -5.13 7.79
N GLN A 187 -4.45 -5.48 7.93
CA GLN A 187 -5.50 -4.52 8.32
C GLN A 187 -6.18 -4.90 9.63
N SER A 188 -5.76 -5.98 10.28
CA SER A 188 -6.35 -6.49 11.54
C SER A 188 -7.87 -6.75 11.44
N LYS A 189 -8.32 -7.23 10.26
CA LYS A 189 -9.73 -7.56 9.97
C LYS A 189 -10.09 -9.01 10.29
N GLY A 190 -9.11 -9.80 10.69
CA GLY A 190 -9.24 -11.24 10.94
C GLY A 190 -8.86 -12.08 9.73
N LEU A 191 -8.73 -13.38 9.96
CA LEU A 191 -8.23 -14.32 8.97
C LEU A 191 -9.24 -14.62 7.85
N SER A 192 -8.75 -14.98 6.67
CA SER A 192 -9.54 -15.34 5.49
C SER A 192 -9.12 -16.68 4.91
N GLU A 193 -10.09 -17.49 4.48
CA GLU A 193 -9.87 -18.70 3.69
C GLU A 193 -9.64 -18.38 2.20
N GLU A 194 -10.07 -17.18 1.77
CA GLU A 194 -10.09 -16.78 0.35
C GLU A 194 -8.70 -16.41 -0.20
N VAL A 195 -7.62 -16.75 0.52
CA VAL A 195 -6.23 -16.49 0.13
C VAL A 195 -5.44 -17.74 -0.24
N SER A 196 -6.08 -18.91 -0.29
CA SER A 196 -5.37 -20.17 -0.55
C SER A 196 -4.81 -20.25 -1.98
N LEU A 197 -5.40 -19.56 -2.96
CA LEU A 197 -4.79 -19.42 -4.28
C LEU A 197 -3.51 -18.57 -4.21
N ALA A 198 -3.52 -17.48 -3.43
CA ALA A 198 -2.33 -16.67 -3.22
C ALA A 198 -1.22 -17.50 -2.56
N GLU A 199 -1.57 -18.36 -1.60
CA GLU A 199 -0.62 -19.27 -0.96
C GLU A 199 0.01 -20.23 -1.97
N PHE A 200 -0.79 -20.86 -2.82
CA PHE A 200 -0.26 -21.74 -3.89
C PHE A 200 0.76 -21.01 -4.78
N VAL A 201 0.45 -19.79 -5.18
CA VAL A 201 1.35 -18.96 -6.01
C VAL A 201 2.61 -18.58 -5.22
N GLY A 202 2.49 -18.28 -3.93
CA GLY A 202 3.60 -17.98 -3.03
C GLY A 202 4.56 -19.17 -2.87
N LEU A 203 4.02 -20.37 -2.69
CA LEU A 203 4.80 -21.62 -2.64
C LEU A 203 5.56 -21.86 -3.96
N CYS A 204 4.89 -21.68 -5.11
CA CYS A 204 5.54 -21.78 -6.42
C CYS A 204 6.68 -20.76 -6.56
N SER A 205 6.44 -19.53 -6.15
CA SER A 205 7.42 -18.43 -6.17
C SER A 205 8.65 -18.77 -5.30
N ALA A 206 8.43 -19.25 -4.07
CA ALA A 206 9.50 -19.64 -3.16
C ALA A 206 10.32 -20.83 -3.70
N ALA A 207 9.64 -21.85 -4.22
CA ALA A 207 10.27 -23.04 -4.74
C ALA A 207 11.12 -22.76 -5.98
N CYS A 208 10.64 -21.88 -6.89
CA CYS A 208 11.34 -21.43 -8.08
C CYS A 208 12.41 -20.36 -7.80
N ASN A 209 12.42 -19.80 -6.60
CA ASN A 209 13.19 -18.62 -6.24
C ASN A 209 13.01 -17.47 -7.24
N ARG A 210 11.75 -17.22 -7.62
CA ARG A 210 11.37 -16.13 -8.55
C ARG A 210 10.24 -15.30 -7.94
N PRO A 211 10.41 -13.98 -7.84
CA PRO A 211 9.35 -13.13 -7.32
C PRO A 211 8.14 -13.13 -8.26
N VAL A 212 6.97 -12.90 -7.69
CA VAL A 212 5.75 -12.61 -8.47
C VAL A 212 5.80 -11.20 -9.05
N MET A 213 4.91 -10.92 -10.00
CA MET A 213 4.79 -9.58 -10.56
C MET A 213 4.45 -8.56 -9.46
N PRO A 214 5.05 -7.36 -9.48
CA PRO A 214 4.74 -6.30 -8.52
C PRO A 214 3.28 -5.82 -8.68
N ALA A 215 2.75 -5.22 -7.62
CA ALA A 215 1.40 -4.71 -7.55
C ALA A 215 0.31 -5.74 -7.96
N LEU A 216 0.52 -7.02 -7.64
CA LEU A 216 -0.41 -8.12 -7.93
C LEU A 216 -1.18 -8.50 -6.67
N ALA A 217 -2.52 -8.51 -6.76
CA ALA A 217 -3.44 -9.07 -5.78
C ALA A 217 -4.00 -10.40 -6.28
N ILE A 218 -4.14 -11.37 -5.39
CA ILE A 218 -4.58 -12.74 -5.75
C ILE A 218 -5.73 -13.15 -4.80
N PRO A 219 -6.99 -12.95 -5.18
CA PRO A 219 -8.14 -13.52 -4.47
C PRO A 219 -8.44 -14.95 -4.95
N GLY A 220 -9.02 -15.75 -4.08
CA GLY A 220 -9.62 -17.03 -4.47
C GLY A 220 -9.30 -18.18 -3.53
N ILE A 221 -10.22 -19.16 -3.50
CA ILE A 221 -10.10 -20.39 -2.75
C ILE A 221 -9.72 -21.52 -3.71
N LEU A 222 -8.60 -22.15 -3.43
CA LEU A 222 -8.16 -23.36 -4.10
C LEU A 222 -8.57 -24.58 -3.26
N ARG A 223 -9.41 -25.44 -3.80
CA ARG A 223 -9.87 -26.68 -3.14
C ARG A 223 -8.85 -27.81 -3.29
N MET A 224 -8.92 -28.81 -2.41
CA MET A 224 -8.08 -30.02 -2.49
C MET A 224 -8.15 -30.73 -3.85
N SER A 225 -9.29 -30.65 -4.54
CA SER A 225 -9.46 -31.17 -5.90
C SER A 225 -8.67 -30.41 -6.99
N GLY A 226 -8.04 -29.30 -6.65
CA GLY A 226 -7.44 -28.37 -7.63
C GLY A 226 -8.45 -27.47 -8.32
N SER A 227 -9.74 -27.57 -8.00
CA SER A 227 -10.76 -26.65 -8.48
C SER A 227 -10.76 -25.36 -7.68
N MET A 228 -11.28 -24.29 -8.28
CA MET A 228 -11.40 -22.99 -7.64
C MET A 228 -12.86 -22.69 -7.36
N ASP A 229 -13.11 -22.11 -6.19
CA ASP A 229 -14.43 -21.63 -5.83
C ASP A 229 -14.77 -20.34 -6.60
N GLU A 230 -16.08 -20.10 -6.73
CA GLU A 230 -16.58 -18.83 -7.20
C GLU A 230 -16.24 -17.70 -6.21
N ILE A 231 -15.72 -16.61 -6.73
CA ILE A 231 -15.39 -15.43 -5.91
C ILE A 231 -16.67 -14.63 -5.67
N ARG A 232 -17.11 -14.62 -4.41
CA ARG A 232 -18.29 -13.84 -4.00
C ARG A 232 -17.92 -12.39 -3.75
N GLY A 233 -18.75 -11.47 -4.28
CA GLY A 233 -18.54 -10.03 -4.07
C GLY A 233 -17.26 -9.53 -4.74
N LEU A 234 -17.00 -9.95 -5.96
CA LEU A 234 -15.83 -9.58 -6.75
C LEU A 234 -15.63 -8.06 -6.81
N GLU A 235 -16.70 -7.30 -6.84
CA GLU A 235 -16.68 -5.83 -6.86
C GLU A 235 -15.97 -5.25 -5.64
N ASP A 236 -16.31 -5.74 -4.44
CA ASP A 236 -15.67 -5.32 -3.19
C ASP A 236 -14.19 -5.72 -3.15
N ILE A 237 -13.87 -6.92 -3.60
CA ILE A 237 -12.50 -7.43 -3.67
C ILE A 237 -11.66 -6.56 -4.62
N MET A 238 -12.19 -6.23 -5.80
CA MET A 238 -11.51 -5.36 -6.75
C MET A 238 -11.31 -3.95 -6.22
N ARG A 239 -12.32 -3.41 -5.53
CA ARG A 239 -12.24 -2.08 -4.89
C ARG A 239 -11.17 -2.05 -3.80
N VAL A 240 -11.16 -3.04 -2.90
CA VAL A 240 -10.16 -3.13 -1.82
C VAL A 240 -8.77 -3.36 -2.39
N ALA A 241 -8.61 -4.27 -3.36
CA ALA A 241 -7.33 -4.50 -4.02
C ALA A 241 -6.76 -3.23 -4.66
N ARG A 242 -7.60 -2.48 -5.38
CA ARG A 242 -7.22 -1.21 -6.02
C ARG A 242 -6.80 -0.16 -4.99
N ASN A 243 -7.59 0.01 -3.94
CA ASN A 243 -7.31 0.98 -2.87
C ASN A 243 -6.00 0.64 -2.13
N ALA A 244 -5.72 -0.66 -1.97
CA ALA A 244 -4.48 -1.15 -1.38
C ALA A 244 -3.24 -1.00 -2.29
N GLY A 245 -3.39 -0.50 -3.52
CA GLY A 245 -2.29 -0.26 -4.45
C GLY A 245 -2.09 -1.33 -5.52
N ALA A 246 -2.99 -2.33 -5.63
CA ALA A 246 -2.90 -3.32 -6.69
C ALA A 246 -3.16 -2.68 -8.07
N LYS A 247 -2.28 -2.97 -9.02
CA LYS A 247 -2.44 -2.62 -10.44
C LYS A 247 -2.86 -3.81 -11.28
N ARG A 248 -2.77 -5.00 -10.71
CA ARG A 248 -3.09 -6.29 -11.34
C ARG A 248 -3.83 -7.17 -10.36
N VAL A 249 -4.80 -7.92 -10.87
CA VAL A 249 -5.51 -8.92 -10.09
C VAL A 249 -5.49 -10.23 -10.88
N MET A 250 -5.08 -11.31 -10.23
CA MET A 250 -5.18 -12.65 -10.81
C MET A 250 -6.55 -13.23 -10.47
N LEU A 251 -7.36 -13.48 -11.46
CA LEU A 251 -8.69 -14.05 -11.30
C LEU A 251 -8.77 -15.45 -11.93
N PRO A 252 -9.56 -16.37 -11.35
CA PRO A 252 -9.92 -17.61 -12.03
C PRO A 252 -10.76 -17.31 -13.28
N LEU A 253 -10.62 -18.12 -14.32
CA LEU A 253 -11.38 -17.96 -15.55
C LEU A 253 -12.91 -17.97 -15.33
N SER A 254 -13.38 -18.72 -14.33
CA SER A 254 -14.79 -18.75 -13.92
C SER A 254 -15.34 -17.42 -13.40
N ALA A 255 -14.47 -16.50 -12.99
CA ALA A 255 -14.88 -15.17 -12.52
C ALA A 255 -15.08 -14.15 -13.67
N ILE A 256 -14.77 -14.54 -14.91
CA ILE A 256 -14.82 -13.66 -16.11
C ILE A 256 -16.02 -14.03 -17.01
N ALA A 257 -16.73 -15.11 -16.70
CA ALA A 257 -17.86 -15.61 -17.50
C ALA A 257 -19.17 -14.86 -17.20
#